data_da7413c8ed1fd70b15fabc22f58b907f
#
_entry.id   da7413c8ed1fd70b15fabc22f58b907f
#
_cell.length_a   1.000
_cell.length_b   1.000
_cell.length_c   1.000
_cell.angle_alpha   90.00
_cell.angle_beta   90.00
_cell.angle_gamma   90.00
#
_symmetry.space_group_name_H-M   'P 1'
#
loop_
_entity.id
_entity.type
_entity.pdbx_description
1 polymer ?
#
loop_
_entity_poly.entity_id
_entity_poly.type
_entity_poly.pdbx_seq_one_letter_code
_entity_poly.pdbx_strand_id
1 'polypeptide(L)' 'MISYEPFYKTIKEKNISTYKLINTYGLSRSLLDRLKHNKPISTVTLNDLCAILQCRVEDVLVFINDDNV' A
#
# COMPACT_ATOMS: atom_id res chain seq x y z
N MET A 1 -8.39 3.82 12.54
CA MET A 1 -8.04 4.34 11.20
C MET A 1 -7.28 3.29 10.39
N ILE A 2 -7.40 3.35 9.10
CA ILE A 2 -6.62 2.48 8.23
C ILE A 2 -5.23 3.08 8.03
N SER A 3 -4.21 2.24 8.12
CA SER A 3 -2.83 2.63 7.87
C SER A 3 -2.24 1.74 6.79
N TYR A 4 -1.47 2.33 5.88
CA TYR A 4 -0.75 1.58 4.84
C TYR A 4 0.72 1.37 5.22
N GLU A 5 1.05 1.47 6.49
CA GLU A 5 2.41 1.19 6.96
C GLU A 5 2.89 -0.20 6.53
N PRO A 6 2.04 -1.27 6.60
CA PRO A 6 2.46 -2.58 6.11
C PRO A 6 2.90 -2.59 4.65
N PHE A 7 2.25 -1.77 3.80
CA PHE A 7 2.65 -1.67 2.40
C PHE A 7 4.11 -1.26 2.25
N TYR A 8 4.53 -0.24 3.00
CA TYR A 8 5.92 0.24 2.93
C TYR A 8 6.90 -0.79 3.46
N LYS A 9 6.53 -1.50 4.52
CA LYS A 9 7.34 -2.60 5.04
C LYS A 9 7.49 -3.70 4.00
N THR A 10 6.40 -4.05 3.33
CA THR A 10 6.39 -5.12 2.33
C THR A 10 7.28 -4.77 1.14
N ILE A 11 7.17 -3.56 0.58
CA ILE A 11 8.01 -3.19 -0.55
C ILE A 11 9.48 -3.11 -0.15
N LYS A 12 9.77 -2.70 1.07
CA LYS A 12 11.14 -2.68 1.58
C LYS A 12 11.71 -4.09 1.68
N GLU A 13 10.93 -5.02 2.22
CA GLU A 13 11.35 -6.42 2.35
C GLU A 13 11.58 -7.08 1.00
N LYS A 14 10.81 -6.67 0.00
CA LYS A 14 10.92 -7.21 -1.36
C LYS A 14 11.90 -6.44 -2.24
N ASN A 15 12.56 -5.43 -1.69
CA ASN A 15 13.49 -4.57 -2.43
C ASN A 15 12.83 -3.91 -3.64
N ILE A 16 11.59 -3.45 -3.49
CA ILE A 16 10.87 -2.77 -4.55
C ILE A 16 10.83 -1.28 -4.21
N SER A 17 11.44 -0.46 -5.06
CA SER A 17 11.42 1.00 -4.89
C SER A 17 10.11 1.58 -5.42
N THR A 18 9.77 2.79 -4.98
CA THR A 18 8.63 3.51 -5.53
C THR A 18 8.84 3.81 -7.01
N TYR A 19 10.08 4.06 -7.42
CA TYR A 19 10.42 4.20 -8.84
C TYR A 19 10.00 2.96 -9.63
N LYS A 20 10.32 1.78 -9.13
CA LYS A 20 9.98 0.52 -9.78
C LYS A 20 8.46 0.32 -9.82
N LEU A 21 7.75 0.68 -8.75
CA LEU A 21 6.29 0.60 -8.73
C LEU A 21 5.66 1.42 -9.84
N ILE A 22 6.17 2.62 -10.08
CA ILE A 22 5.65 3.51 -11.12
C ILE A 22 6.07 3.03 -12.51
N ASN A 23 7.35 2.74 -12.70
CA ASN A 23 7.91 2.53 -14.03
C ASN A 23 7.80 1.10 -14.53
N THR A 24 7.83 0.12 -13.63
CA THR A 24 7.72 -1.29 -14.03
C THR A 24 6.29 -1.80 -13.89
N TYR A 25 5.61 -1.44 -12.79
CA TYR A 25 4.28 -1.95 -12.50
C TYR A 25 3.16 -1.00 -12.88
N GLY A 26 3.49 0.22 -13.31
CA GLY A 26 2.51 1.16 -13.80
C GLY A 26 1.62 1.81 -12.76
N LEU A 27 2.03 1.82 -11.51
CA LEU A 27 1.25 2.49 -10.47
C LEU A 27 1.34 4.02 -10.64
N SER A 28 0.25 4.72 -10.35
CA SER A 28 0.24 6.16 -10.47
C SER A 28 0.87 6.83 -9.25
N ARG A 29 1.43 8.01 -9.45
CA ARG A 29 1.94 8.83 -8.35
C ARG A 29 0.81 9.23 -7.41
N SER A 30 -0.39 9.44 -7.96
CA SER A 30 -1.58 9.77 -7.17
C SER A 30 -1.91 8.66 -6.19
N LEU A 31 -1.82 7.39 -6.62
CA LEU A 31 -2.07 6.26 -5.73
C LEU A 31 -1.03 6.22 -4.62
N LEU A 32 0.25 6.39 -4.96
CA LEU A 32 1.31 6.37 -3.96
C LEU A 32 1.14 7.50 -2.95
N ASP A 33 0.67 8.67 -3.39
CA ASP A 33 0.39 9.78 -2.50
C ASP A 33 -0.74 9.44 -1.53
N ARG A 34 -1.80 8.78 -2.00
CA ARG A 34 -2.88 8.33 -1.13
C ARG A 34 -2.40 7.35 -0.08
N LEU A 35 -1.56 6.42 -0.47
CA LEU A 35 -1.00 5.44 0.47
C LEU A 35 -0.14 6.14 1.52
N LYS A 36 0.64 7.12 1.10
CA LYS A 36 1.50 7.88 2.00
C LYS A 36 0.69 8.65 3.06
N HIS A 37 -0.48 9.14 2.69
CA HIS A 37 -1.31 9.94 3.57
C HIS A 37 -2.49 9.19 4.16
N ASN A 38 -2.49 7.86 4.06
CA ASN A 38 -3.54 6.99 4.59
C ASN A 38 -4.93 7.35 4.08
N LYS A 39 -5.01 7.74 2.80
CA LYS A 39 -6.29 8.09 2.17
C LYS A 39 -6.98 6.85 1.62
N PRO A 40 -8.31 6.92 1.41
CA PRO A 40 -9.05 5.75 0.93
C PRO A 40 -8.59 5.28 -0.44
N ILE A 41 -8.59 3.96 -0.63
CA ILE A 41 -8.43 3.34 -1.93
C ILE A 41 -9.56 2.35 -2.12
N SER A 42 -9.87 2.02 -3.37
CA SER A 42 -10.90 1.04 -3.65
C SER A 42 -10.36 -0.37 -3.38
N THR A 43 -11.30 -1.31 -3.17
CA THR A 43 -10.91 -2.71 -3.03
C THR A 43 -10.35 -3.27 -4.34
N VAL A 44 -10.72 -2.72 -5.49
CA VAL A 44 -10.11 -3.08 -6.77
C VAL A 44 -8.63 -2.71 -6.77
N THR A 45 -8.30 -1.50 -6.32
CA THR A 45 -6.92 -1.06 -6.20
C THR A 45 -6.15 -1.94 -5.21
N LEU A 46 -6.77 -2.27 -4.08
CA LEU A 46 -6.18 -3.17 -3.09
C LEU A 46 -5.88 -4.54 -3.71
N ASN A 47 -6.82 -5.07 -4.48
CA ASN A 47 -6.63 -6.34 -5.18
C ASN A 47 -5.40 -6.26 -6.10
N ASP A 48 -5.27 -5.16 -6.84
CA ASP A 48 -4.16 -4.99 -7.77
C ASP A 48 -2.82 -4.90 -7.04
N LEU A 49 -2.78 -4.20 -5.91
CA LEU A 49 -1.57 -4.12 -5.10
C LEU A 49 -1.13 -5.50 -4.60
N CYS A 50 -2.09 -6.28 -4.10
CA CYS A 50 -1.78 -7.63 -3.63
C CYS A 50 -1.28 -8.52 -4.78
N ALA A 51 -1.88 -8.39 -5.96
CA ALA A 51 -1.46 -9.18 -7.12
C ALA A 51 -0.05 -8.79 -7.57
N ILE A 52 0.23 -7.49 -7.65
CA ILE A 52 1.54 -6.97 -8.07
C ILE A 52 2.63 -7.40 -7.09
N LEU A 53 2.37 -7.24 -5.79
CA LEU A 53 3.36 -7.52 -4.76
C LEU A 53 3.40 -9.00 -4.36
N GLN A 54 2.45 -9.81 -4.84
CA GLN A 54 2.34 -11.21 -4.46
C GLN A 54 2.29 -11.32 -2.93
N CYS A 55 1.36 -10.59 -2.34
CA CYS A 55 1.23 -10.52 -0.89
C CYS A 55 -0.23 -10.58 -0.48
N ARG A 56 -0.47 -10.57 0.81
CA ARG A 56 -1.82 -10.65 1.39
C ARG A 56 -2.31 -9.25 1.73
N VAL A 57 -3.62 -9.14 1.99
CA VAL A 57 -4.23 -7.85 2.34
C VAL A 57 -3.55 -7.23 3.57
N GLU A 58 -3.26 -8.05 4.56
CA GLU A 58 -2.61 -7.58 5.79
C GLU A 58 -1.17 -7.12 5.58
N ASP A 59 -0.60 -7.41 4.42
CA ASP A 59 0.73 -6.92 4.05
C ASP A 59 0.65 -5.56 3.36
N VAL A 60 -0.55 -5.04 3.13
CA VAL A 60 -0.78 -3.75 2.51
C VAL A 60 -1.34 -2.74 3.50
N LEU A 61 -2.34 -3.15 4.28
CA LEU A 61 -3.00 -2.24 5.20
C LEU A 61 -3.38 -2.93 6.50
N VAL A 62 -3.64 -2.11 7.52
CA VAL A 62 -4.05 -2.58 8.83
C VAL A 62 -4.97 -1.54 9.46
N PHE A 63 -5.92 -2.01 10.25
CA PHE A 63 -6.73 -1.09 11.06
C PHE A 63 -5.99 -0.82 12.36
N ILE A 64 -5.81 0.46 12.66
CA ILE A 64 -5.23 0.90 13.92
C ILE A 64 -6.35 1.47 14.78
N ASN A 65 -6.51 0.90 15.96
CA ASN A 65 -7.47 1.40 16.91
C ASN A 65 -6.90 2.63 17.59
N ASP A 66 -7.48 3.78 17.30
CA ASP A 66 -7.00 5.05 17.85
C ASP A 66 -7.94 5.59 18.92
N ASP A 67 -8.55 4.71 19.67
CA ASP A 67 -9.46 5.07 20.74
C ASP A 67 -8.76 5.29 22.08
N ASN A 68 -7.57 5.75 22.03
CA ASN A 68 -6.81 6.13 23.22
C ASN A 68 -7.38 7.37 23.89
N VAL A 69 -8.58 7.61 23.60
CA VAL A 69 -9.34 8.71 24.18
C VAL A 69 -9.92 8.32 25.52
#